data_e6b3a645eb471f9f7ad0e6fc70fb4e7f
#
_entry.id   e6b3a645eb471f9f7ad0e6fc70fb4e7f
#
_cell.length_a   1.000
_cell.length_b   1.000
_cell.length_c   1.000
_cell.angle_alpha   90.00
_cell.angle_beta   90.00
_cell.angle_gamma   90.00
#
_symmetry.space_group_name_H-M   'P 1'
#
loop_
_entity.id
_entity.type
_entity.pdbx_description
1 polymer ?
#
loop_
_entity_poly.entity_id
_entity_poly.type
_entity_poly.pdbx_seq_one_letter_code
_entity_poly.pdbx_strand_id
1 'polypeptide(L)'
;MVGDIGGTNTRLALYKPGKTSSLFEREYLNSQFITDGSKTFEKEIFVPFLNDSNISFADKSIVACFAVAGPVKGNCVFLTNLGGDLSTSDGDRVSIKLDGASIEATMFGDLKFIKKCKIINDFVGQGYGLLDLDLDEEVVELIPGSKAMIDPTGPKACLGAGTGLGECYLTMSSFHPEEGYECYPSEGGHVDYTPRSDVEGHLLNYLKEKFGESSRVSNERVVSGKGLANVYEFLGKKFPGETRKEVQDEFEMAQDMQGRVVGVNANSKENPCPLCVQAMEIMMSAYGAEAGNCAVKFIPSGGLYVSGGLTPKNIDFIVGENSPFMKAYKDKGRLSSLVASIPLFAVKVEDLGE
;
A
#
# COMPACT_ATOMS: atom_id res chain seq x y z
N MET A 1 -20.22 7.19 -5.21
CA MET A 1 -18.98 7.75 -5.75
C MET A 1 -17.82 7.25 -4.93
N VAL A 2 -16.77 6.84 -5.58
CA VAL A 2 -15.53 6.43 -4.93
C VAL A 2 -14.36 7.21 -5.54
N GLY A 3 -13.27 7.33 -4.79
CA GLY A 3 -12.04 7.93 -5.30
C GLY A 3 -10.82 7.38 -4.59
N ASP A 4 -9.75 7.15 -5.36
CA ASP A 4 -8.40 6.92 -4.89
C ASP A 4 -7.59 8.19 -5.12
N ILE A 5 -7.05 8.77 -4.04
CA ILE A 5 -6.36 10.06 -4.06
C ILE A 5 -4.93 9.84 -3.59
N GLY A 6 -4.08 9.50 -4.54
CA GLY A 6 -2.64 9.36 -4.32
C GLY A 6 -1.88 10.68 -4.42
N GLY A 7 -0.56 10.63 -4.19
CA GLY A 7 0.29 11.81 -4.32
C GLY A 7 0.41 12.34 -5.76
N THR A 8 0.44 11.45 -6.74
CA THR A 8 0.63 11.78 -8.16
C THR A 8 -0.69 11.89 -8.91
N ASN A 9 -1.55 10.90 -8.73
CA ASN A 9 -2.81 10.77 -9.46
C ASN A 9 -4.00 10.76 -8.50
N THR A 10 -5.14 11.25 -9.00
CA THR A 10 -6.46 11.10 -8.39
C THR A 10 -7.36 10.38 -9.38
N ARG A 11 -7.95 9.25 -8.97
CA ARG A 11 -8.94 8.50 -9.73
C ARG A 11 -10.29 8.64 -9.08
N LEU A 12 -11.30 9.01 -9.85
CA LEU A 12 -12.68 9.15 -9.37
C LEU A 12 -13.62 8.32 -10.23
N ALA A 13 -14.59 7.66 -9.59
CA ALA A 13 -15.59 6.86 -10.29
C ALA A 13 -16.98 7.00 -9.65
N LEU A 14 -18.01 6.95 -10.51
CA LEU A 14 -19.42 6.94 -10.13
C LEU A 14 -20.01 5.55 -10.38
N TYR A 15 -20.66 4.99 -9.37
CA TYR A 15 -21.34 3.70 -9.45
C TYR A 15 -22.82 3.83 -9.09
N LYS A 16 -23.65 2.94 -9.64
CA LYS A 16 -24.96 2.66 -9.06
C LYS A 16 -24.77 1.74 -7.85
N PRO A 17 -25.55 1.94 -6.77
CA PRO A 17 -25.53 1.01 -5.64
C PRO A 17 -25.69 -0.45 -6.10
N GLY A 18 -24.82 -1.35 -5.61
CA GLY A 18 -24.83 -2.79 -5.92
C GLY A 18 -24.40 -3.14 -7.34
N LYS A 19 -23.69 -2.24 -8.04
CA LYS A 19 -23.07 -2.52 -9.34
C LYS A 19 -21.56 -2.33 -9.28
N THR A 20 -20.85 -3.23 -9.93
CA THR A 20 -19.38 -3.22 -10.05
C THR A 20 -18.89 -2.43 -11.27
N SER A 21 -19.75 -2.17 -12.26
CA SER A 21 -19.39 -1.34 -13.42
C SER A 21 -19.63 0.13 -13.14
N SER A 22 -18.62 0.97 -13.39
CA SER A 22 -18.71 2.41 -13.27
C SER A 22 -19.71 3.00 -14.27
N LEU A 23 -20.39 4.08 -13.88
CA LEU A 23 -21.18 4.92 -14.79
C LEU A 23 -20.31 5.93 -15.51
N PHE A 24 -19.28 6.40 -14.82
CA PHE A 24 -18.29 7.35 -15.31
C PHE A 24 -17.05 7.25 -14.41
N GLU A 25 -15.90 7.29 -15.02
CA GLU A 25 -14.62 7.30 -14.32
C GLU A 25 -13.63 8.23 -15.00
N ARG A 26 -12.70 8.79 -14.23
CA ARG A 26 -11.64 9.64 -14.74
C ARG A 26 -10.45 9.67 -13.81
N GLU A 27 -9.27 9.72 -14.43
CA GLU A 27 -7.99 9.92 -13.75
C GLU A 27 -7.49 11.36 -14.00
N TYR A 28 -6.91 11.94 -12.94
CA TYR A 28 -6.32 13.27 -12.94
C TYR A 28 -4.86 13.18 -12.51
N LEU A 29 -3.96 13.77 -13.27
CA LEU A 29 -2.59 14.00 -12.84
C LEU A 29 -2.57 15.24 -11.93
N ASN A 30 -2.38 15.05 -10.64
CA ASN A 30 -2.56 16.09 -9.61
C ASN A 30 -1.77 17.38 -9.91
N SER A 31 -0.53 17.27 -10.39
CA SER A 31 0.31 18.41 -10.74
C SER A 31 -0.26 19.34 -11.82
N GLN A 32 -1.20 18.87 -12.63
CA GLN A 32 -1.85 19.71 -13.66
C GLN A 32 -2.98 20.57 -13.08
N PHE A 33 -3.59 20.13 -11.98
CA PHE A 33 -4.76 20.78 -11.38
C PHE A 33 -4.41 21.52 -10.09
N ILE A 34 -3.47 20.98 -9.32
CA ILE A 34 -3.02 21.53 -8.06
C ILE A 34 -1.66 22.19 -8.30
N THR A 35 -1.71 23.43 -8.73
CA THR A 35 -0.50 24.19 -9.12
C THR A 35 0.04 25.10 -8.02
N ASP A 36 -0.76 25.40 -7.00
CA ASP A 36 -0.39 26.22 -5.84
C ASP A 36 -1.34 25.98 -4.65
N GLY A 37 -1.01 26.52 -3.49
CA GLY A 37 -1.77 26.36 -2.24
C GLY A 37 -3.13 27.09 -2.19
N SER A 38 -3.50 27.88 -3.21
CA SER A 38 -4.82 28.51 -3.32
C SER A 38 -5.86 27.58 -3.95
N LYS A 39 -5.42 26.50 -4.56
CA LYS A 39 -6.26 25.50 -5.21
C LYS A 39 -6.92 24.57 -4.19
N THR A 40 -8.14 24.18 -4.44
CA THR A 40 -8.85 23.21 -3.61
C THR A 40 -9.27 22.01 -4.45
N PHE A 41 -9.29 20.83 -3.81
CA PHE A 41 -9.72 19.60 -4.45
C PHE A 41 -11.14 19.74 -5.04
N GLU A 42 -12.04 20.37 -4.30
CA GLU A 42 -13.43 20.54 -4.69
C GLU A 42 -13.56 21.32 -6.02
N LYS A 43 -12.81 22.42 -6.17
CA LYS A 43 -12.92 23.29 -7.34
C LYS A 43 -12.17 22.76 -8.55
N GLU A 44 -11.01 22.17 -8.34
CA GLU A 44 -10.12 21.82 -9.45
C GLU A 44 -10.35 20.39 -9.97
N ILE A 45 -10.83 19.48 -9.13
CA ILE A 45 -10.99 18.06 -9.49
C ILE A 45 -12.44 17.61 -9.31
N PHE A 46 -13.03 17.78 -8.15
CA PHE A 46 -14.33 17.20 -7.80
C PHE A 46 -15.50 17.77 -8.61
N VAL A 47 -15.66 19.10 -8.64
CA VAL A 47 -16.73 19.74 -9.42
C VAL A 47 -16.54 19.54 -10.93
N PRO A 48 -15.33 19.68 -11.51
CA PRO A 48 -15.09 19.31 -12.91
C PRO A 48 -15.44 17.87 -13.25
N PHE A 49 -15.09 16.91 -12.39
CA PHE A 49 -15.45 15.50 -12.58
C PHE A 49 -16.97 15.30 -12.69
N LEU A 50 -17.74 15.95 -11.82
CA LEU A 50 -19.19 15.86 -11.84
C LEU A 50 -19.79 16.51 -13.12
N ASN A 51 -19.25 17.63 -13.56
CA ASN A 51 -19.65 18.29 -14.81
C ASN A 51 -19.38 17.37 -16.02
N ASP A 52 -18.20 16.79 -16.10
CA ASP A 52 -17.77 15.97 -17.22
C ASP A 52 -18.54 14.63 -17.30
N SER A 53 -19.09 14.16 -16.17
CA SER A 53 -19.91 12.94 -16.15
C SER A 53 -21.19 13.04 -16.99
N ASN A 54 -21.68 14.25 -17.26
CA ASN A 54 -22.95 14.52 -17.93
C ASN A 54 -24.16 13.82 -17.29
N ILE A 55 -24.06 13.44 -15.99
CA ILE A 55 -25.13 12.80 -15.24
C ILE A 55 -25.97 13.85 -14.55
N SER A 56 -27.31 13.81 -14.75
CA SER A 56 -28.23 14.66 -13.99
C SER A 56 -28.36 14.19 -12.56
N PHE A 57 -28.13 15.10 -11.61
CA PHE A 57 -28.25 14.86 -10.16
C PHE A 57 -29.51 15.49 -9.53
N ALA A 58 -30.43 16.04 -10.36
CA ALA A 58 -31.58 16.81 -9.89
C ALA A 58 -32.43 16.11 -8.82
N ASP A 59 -32.62 14.77 -8.95
CA ASP A 59 -33.42 13.96 -8.02
C ASP A 59 -32.58 12.83 -7.37
N LYS A 60 -31.27 13.01 -7.27
CA LYS A 60 -30.35 11.97 -6.78
C LYS A 60 -29.52 12.50 -5.64
N SER A 61 -29.18 11.60 -4.71
CA SER A 61 -28.18 11.86 -3.70
C SER A 61 -26.98 10.94 -3.90
N ILE A 62 -25.78 11.47 -3.64
CA ILE A 62 -24.53 10.73 -3.70
C ILE A 62 -24.03 10.48 -2.29
N VAL A 63 -23.53 9.26 -2.05
CA VAL A 63 -22.62 8.95 -0.96
C VAL A 63 -21.23 8.86 -1.59
N ALA A 64 -20.26 9.53 -0.99
CA ALA A 64 -18.88 9.55 -1.46
C ALA A 64 -17.95 8.88 -0.43
N CYS A 65 -16.98 8.10 -0.93
CA CYS A 65 -15.89 7.55 -0.14
C CYS A 65 -14.58 7.80 -0.89
N PHE A 66 -13.61 8.44 -0.22
CA PHE A 66 -12.31 8.72 -0.79
C PHE A 66 -11.21 8.05 0.04
N ALA A 67 -10.48 7.14 -0.59
CA ALA A 67 -9.25 6.56 -0.08
C ALA A 67 -8.09 7.52 -0.36
N VAL A 68 -7.28 7.82 0.64
CA VAL A 68 -6.22 8.83 0.54
C VAL A 68 -4.91 8.33 1.13
N ALA A 69 -3.81 8.66 0.47
CA ALA A 69 -2.47 8.39 1.00
C ALA A 69 -2.16 9.34 2.17
N GLY A 70 -2.20 8.82 3.40
CA GLY A 70 -1.85 9.56 4.60
C GLY A 70 -2.82 9.38 5.78
N PRO A 71 -2.46 9.91 6.95
CA PRO A 71 -3.23 9.73 8.19
C PRO A 71 -4.51 10.58 8.18
N VAL A 72 -5.66 9.93 8.25
CA VAL A 72 -6.97 10.59 8.31
C VAL A 72 -7.37 10.82 9.77
N LYS A 73 -7.73 12.06 10.12
CA LYS A 73 -8.25 12.42 11.44
C LYS A 73 -9.55 13.21 11.31
N GLY A 74 -10.61 12.76 12.01
CA GLY A 74 -11.88 13.46 12.03
C GLY A 74 -12.51 13.67 10.65
N ASN A 75 -12.39 12.68 9.75
CA ASN A 75 -12.87 12.75 8.36
C ASN A 75 -12.14 13.82 7.52
N CYS A 76 -10.88 14.11 7.85
CA CYS A 76 -10.05 15.11 7.20
C CYS A 76 -8.60 14.61 7.06
N VAL A 77 -7.92 15.04 6.00
CA VAL A 77 -6.50 14.78 5.74
C VAL A 77 -5.84 16.01 5.16
N PHE A 78 -4.53 16.19 5.44
CA PHE A 78 -3.67 17.16 4.78
C PHE A 78 -2.72 16.40 3.84
N LEU A 79 -2.91 16.58 2.55
CA LEU A 79 -2.13 15.93 1.50
C LEU A 79 -0.94 16.85 1.16
N THR A 80 0.25 16.45 1.59
CA THR A 80 1.51 17.21 1.39
C THR A 80 2.22 16.84 0.10
N ASN A 81 1.75 15.82 -0.61
CA ASN A 81 2.39 15.26 -1.81
C ASN A 81 1.58 15.50 -3.10
N LEU A 82 0.44 16.18 -3.02
CA LEU A 82 -0.34 16.56 -4.20
C LEU A 82 0.42 17.65 -4.98
N GLY A 83 0.86 17.33 -6.19
CA GLY A 83 1.53 18.28 -7.07
C GLY A 83 3.06 18.20 -7.08
N GLY A 84 3.67 17.13 -6.53
CA GLY A 84 5.12 16.96 -6.54
C GLY A 84 5.86 17.89 -5.54
N ASP A 85 7.02 18.39 -5.93
CA ASP A 85 7.87 19.26 -5.07
C ASP A 85 7.42 20.73 -5.03
N LEU A 86 6.12 21.01 -5.16
CA LEU A 86 5.61 22.38 -5.04
C LEU A 86 5.85 22.88 -3.61
N SER A 87 6.73 23.87 -3.50
CA SER A 87 6.95 24.61 -2.26
C SER A 87 6.32 25.99 -2.34
N THR A 88 5.88 26.50 -1.18
CA THR A 88 5.47 27.90 -1.05
C THR A 88 6.69 28.83 -1.21
N SER A 89 6.44 30.14 -1.38
CA SER A 89 7.50 31.16 -1.40
C SER A 89 8.41 31.13 -0.17
N ASP A 90 7.93 30.58 0.93
CA ASP A 90 8.64 30.46 2.21
C ASP A 90 9.35 29.09 2.37
N GLY A 91 9.34 28.23 1.33
CA GLY A 91 10.00 26.93 1.31
C GLY A 91 9.22 25.79 1.94
N ASP A 92 8.00 26.01 2.44
CA ASP A 92 7.13 24.97 2.95
C ASP A 92 6.46 24.21 1.80
N ARG A 93 6.25 22.89 1.97
CA ARG A 93 5.52 22.10 0.98
C ARG A 93 4.06 22.53 0.92
N VAL A 94 3.54 22.68 -0.30
CA VAL A 94 2.11 22.92 -0.51
C VAL A 94 1.32 21.75 0.04
N SER A 95 0.42 22.02 0.98
CA SER A 95 -0.50 21.01 1.52
C SER A 95 -1.94 21.37 1.15
N ILE A 96 -2.68 20.37 0.71
CA ILE A 96 -4.11 20.53 0.40
C ILE A 96 -4.91 19.79 1.43
N LYS A 97 -5.83 20.53 2.05
CA LYS A 97 -6.80 19.96 2.96
C LYS A 97 -7.91 19.29 2.15
N LEU A 98 -8.14 18.01 2.39
CA LEU A 98 -9.34 17.29 1.98
C LEU A 98 -10.20 17.10 3.22
N ASP A 99 -11.45 17.57 3.18
CA ASP A 99 -12.36 17.59 4.33
C ASP A 99 -13.75 17.09 3.89
N GLY A 100 -14.17 15.97 4.45
CA GLY A 100 -15.46 15.37 4.12
C GLY A 100 -16.65 16.29 4.35
N ALA A 101 -16.62 17.11 5.41
CA ALA A 101 -17.67 18.08 5.69
C ALA A 101 -17.70 19.21 4.65
N SER A 102 -16.54 19.65 4.16
CA SER A 102 -16.43 20.62 3.07
C SER A 102 -17.02 20.07 1.78
N ILE A 103 -16.70 18.82 1.45
CA ILE A 103 -17.25 18.14 0.27
C ILE A 103 -18.77 17.96 0.38
N GLU A 104 -19.30 17.57 1.56
CA GLU A 104 -20.74 17.50 1.81
C GLU A 104 -21.43 18.85 1.67
N ALA A 105 -20.74 19.95 1.94
CA ALA A 105 -21.25 21.31 1.82
C ALA A 105 -21.13 21.88 0.39
N THR A 106 -20.41 21.20 -0.52
CA THR A 106 -20.18 21.68 -1.88
C THR A 106 -21.51 21.77 -2.65
N MET A 107 -21.73 22.92 -3.27
CA MET A 107 -22.87 23.17 -4.11
C MET A 107 -22.52 22.90 -5.57
N PHE A 108 -23.44 22.25 -6.30
CA PHE A 108 -23.36 22.04 -7.71
C PHE A 108 -24.55 22.75 -8.39
N GLY A 109 -24.31 23.95 -8.88
CA GLY A 109 -25.39 24.91 -9.15
C GLY A 109 -26.13 25.24 -7.85
N ASP A 110 -27.44 25.12 -7.85
CA ASP A 110 -28.29 25.35 -6.66
C ASP A 110 -28.56 24.08 -5.85
N LEU A 111 -27.92 22.95 -6.22
CA LEU A 111 -28.20 21.64 -5.63
C LEU A 111 -27.11 21.23 -4.64
N LYS A 112 -27.54 20.81 -3.45
CA LYS A 112 -26.74 20.07 -2.46
C LYS A 112 -27.13 18.59 -2.57
N PHE A 113 -26.32 17.79 -3.29
CA PHE A 113 -26.65 16.38 -3.56
C PHE A 113 -25.69 15.38 -2.90
N ILE A 114 -24.58 15.84 -2.31
CA ILE A 114 -23.71 14.96 -1.52
C ILE A 114 -24.34 14.76 -0.15
N LYS A 115 -24.88 13.56 0.08
CA LYS A 115 -25.55 13.19 1.32
C LYS A 115 -24.55 12.93 2.44
N LYS A 116 -23.46 12.25 2.11
CA LYS A 116 -22.39 11.89 3.03
C LYS A 116 -21.08 11.70 2.27
N CYS A 117 -20.00 12.17 2.84
CA CYS A 117 -18.65 11.94 2.36
C CYS A 117 -17.81 11.33 3.49
N LYS A 118 -17.17 10.21 3.20
CA LYS A 118 -16.20 9.57 4.10
C LYS A 118 -14.82 9.63 3.47
N ILE A 119 -13.84 10.06 4.24
CA ILE A 119 -12.43 9.98 3.88
C ILE A 119 -11.82 8.86 4.70
N ILE A 120 -11.12 7.95 4.05
CA ILE A 120 -10.43 6.81 4.65
C ILE A 120 -8.96 6.81 4.20
N ASN A 121 -8.10 6.14 4.95
CA ASN A 121 -6.75 5.89 4.48
C ASN A 121 -6.77 4.90 3.28
N ASP A 122 -5.81 4.98 2.36
CA ASP A 122 -5.70 4.12 1.18
C ASP A 122 -5.65 2.63 1.54
N PHE A 123 -4.89 2.27 2.60
CA PHE A 123 -4.84 0.90 3.08
C PHE A 123 -6.14 0.43 3.74
N VAL A 124 -6.95 1.33 4.30
CA VAL A 124 -8.32 1.00 4.74
C VAL A 124 -9.19 0.67 3.52
N GLY A 125 -9.03 1.39 2.41
CA GLY A 125 -9.66 1.05 1.12
C GLY A 125 -9.27 -0.35 0.66
N GLN A 126 -7.97 -0.67 0.64
CA GLN A 126 -7.49 -2.02 0.33
C GLN A 126 -8.05 -3.09 1.28
N GLY A 127 -8.15 -2.78 2.57
CA GLY A 127 -8.75 -3.68 3.56
C GLY A 127 -10.21 -4.03 3.24
N TYR A 128 -11.02 -3.06 2.84
CA TYR A 128 -12.38 -3.34 2.39
C TYR A 128 -12.41 -4.13 1.07
N GLY A 129 -11.49 -3.88 0.15
CA GLY A 129 -11.35 -4.65 -1.09
C GLY A 129 -11.06 -6.14 -0.85
N LEU A 130 -10.46 -6.52 0.29
CA LEU A 130 -10.27 -7.93 0.63
C LEU A 130 -11.59 -8.71 0.80
N LEU A 131 -12.68 -8.01 1.13
CA LEU A 131 -13.97 -8.65 1.38
C LEU A 131 -14.66 -9.12 0.09
N ASP A 132 -14.28 -8.53 -1.05
CA ASP A 132 -14.83 -8.85 -2.37
C ASP A 132 -13.90 -9.74 -3.21
N LEU A 133 -12.73 -10.15 -2.68
CA LEU A 133 -11.78 -11.02 -3.39
C LEU A 133 -12.37 -12.38 -3.73
N ASP A 134 -12.23 -12.76 -5.00
CA ASP A 134 -12.40 -14.14 -5.43
C ASP A 134 -11.16 -14.96 -5.01
N LEU A 135 -11.33 -15.76 -3.95
CA LEU A 135 -10.24 -16.56 -3.40
C LEU A 135 -9.75 -17.65 -4.36
N ASP A 136 -10.51 -18.02 -5.40
CA ASP A 136 -10.06 -19.01 -6.38
C ASP A 136 -9.20 -18.39 -7.48
N GLU A 137 -9.55 -17.19 -7.93
CA GLU A 137 -8.92 -16.54 -9.05
C GLU A 137 -7.86 -15.51 -8.64
N GLU A 138 -8.06 -14.78 -7.53
CA GLU A 138 -7.32 -13.56 -7.21
C GLU A 138 -6.25 -13.73 -6.11
N VAL A 139 -6.16 -14.91 -5.50
CA VAL A 139 -5.12 -15.18 -4.49
C VAL A 139 -4.32 -16.44 -4.76
N VAL A 140 -3.17 -16.52 -4.12
CA VAL A 140 -2.34 -17.74 -3.99
C VAL A 140 -2.29 -18.13 -2.52
N GLU A 141 -2.63 -19.38 -2.20
CA GLU A 141 -2.42 -19.90 -0.85
C GLU A 141 -0.92 -20.07 -0.56
N LEU A 142 -0.40 -19.35 0.42
CA LEU A 142 1.00 -19.47 0.85
C LEU A 142 1.19 -20.61 1.85
N ILE A 143 0.14 -20.93 2.60
CA ILE A 143 0.05 -22.13 3.43
C ILE A 143 -1.02 -23.02 2.79
N PRO A 144 -0.68 -24.25 2.38
CA PRO A 144 -1.64 -25.16 1.76
C PRO A 144 -2.86 -25.42 2.65
N GLY A 145 -4.04 -25.29 2.08
CA GLY A 145 -5.32 -25.47 2.79
C GLY A 145 -5.81 -24.20 3.53
N SER A 146 -5.17 -23.06 3.34
CA SER A 146 -5.57 -21.79 3.95
C SER A 146 -7.04 -21.46 3.75
N LYS A 147 -7.61 -21.70 2.56
CA LYS A 147 -9.03 -21.43 2.29
C LYS A 147 -9.96 -22.22 3.23
N ALA A 148 -9.62 -23.48 3.53
CA ALA A 148 -10.41 -24.33 4.43
C ALA A 148 -10.23 -23.95 5.92
N MET A 149 -9.20 -23.19 6.26
CA MET A 149 -8.91 -22.74 7.63
C MET A 149 -9.56 -21.40 7.97
N ILE A 150 -10.14 -20.68 7.00
CA ILE A 150 -10.73 -19.36 7.23
C ILE A 150 -11.90 -19.46 8.23
N ASP A 151 -11.79 -18.68 9.32
CA ASP A 151 -12.93 -18.34 10.16
C ASP A 151 -13.69 -17.18 9.50
N PRO A 152 -14.94 -17.37 9.04
CA PRO A 152 -15.66 -16.34 8.30
C PRO A 152 -15.98 -15.09 9.14
N THR A 153 -15.91 -15.20 10.47
CA THR A 153 -16.13 -14.07 11.40
C THR A 153 -14.86 -13.62 12.10
N GLY A 154 -13.76 -14.31 11.86
CA GLY A 154 -12.47 -14.05 12.48
C GLY A 154 -11.82 -12.77 11.99
N PRO A 155 -10.93 -12.17 12.80
CA PRO A 155 -10.16 -11.00 12.37
C PRO A 155 -9.40 -11.27 11.08
N LYS A 156 -9.29 -10.26 10.23
CA LYS A 156 -8.45 -10.27 9.02
C LYS A 156 -7.34 -9.23 9.18
N ALA A 157 -6.21 -9.45 8.51
CA ALA A 157 -5.17 -8.44 8.41
C ALA A 157 -4.63 -8.38 6.99
N CYS A 158 -4.21 -7.21 6.60
CA CYS A 158 -3.58 -6.94 5.30
C CYS A 158 -2.29 -6.18 5.50
N LEU A 159 -1.27 -6.58 4.78
CA LEU A 159 -0.06 -5.80 4.63
C LEU A 159 0.35 -5.81 3.16
N GLY A 160 0.88 -4.69 2.66
CA GLY A 160 1.18 -4.56 1.25
C GLY A 160 2.37 -3.65 0.99
N ALA A 161 3.34 -4.19 0.25
CA ALA A 161 4.51 -3.46 -0.20
C ALA A 161 4.28 -2.90 -1.61
N GLY A 162 4.49 -1.61 -1.75
CA GLY A 162 4.42 -0.85 -3.00
C GLY A 162 5.48 0.24 -3.01
N THR A 163 5.09 1.50 -3.22
CA THR A 163 5.96 2.66 -3.02
C THR A 163 6.39 2.78 -1.54
N GLY A 164 5.49 2.43 -0.63
CA GLY A 164 5.70 2.27 0.80
C GLY A 164 5.31 0.88 1.29
N LEU A 165 5.15 0.75 2.61
CA LEU A 165 4.62 -0.44 3.29
C LEU A 165 3.41 -0.04 4.11
N GLY A 166 2.22 -0.44 3.67
CA GLY A 166 0.98 -0.18 4.38
C GLY A 166 0.46 -1.41 5.09
N GLU A 167 -0.38 -1.18 6.10
CA GLU A 167 -1.02 -2.22 6.89
C GLU A 167 -2.42 -1.79 7.34
N CYS A 168 -3.32 -2.74 7.43
CA CYS A 168 -4.61 -2.56 8.06
C CYS A 168 -5.11 -3.88 8.67
N TYR A 169 -6.10 -3.79 9.52
CA TYR A 169 -6.77 -4.97 10.07
C TYR A 169 -8.29 -4.75 10.13
N LEU A 170 -9.03 -5.84 10.03
CA LEU A 170 -10.48 -5.82 10.03
C LEU A 170 -11.00 -6.74 11.13
N THR A 171 -12.03 -6.26 11.80
CA THR A 171 -12.75 -7.05 12.81
C THR A 171 -14.25 -6.98 12.57
N MET A 172 -14.94 -8.06 12.93
CA MET A 172 -16.39 -8.10 12.94
C MET A 172 -16.87 -8.00 14.39
N SER A 173 -17.90 -7.20 14.63
CA SER A 173 -18.49 -7.12 15.96
C SER A 173 -19.14 -8.46 16.32
N SER A 174 -18.79 -9.03 17.47
CA SER A 174 -19.46 -10.23 18.00
C SER A 174 -20.89 -9.95 18.48
N PHE A 175 -21.22 -8.68 18.75
CA PHE A 175 -22.56 -8.24 19.20
C PHE A 175 -23.46 -7.80 18.07
N HIS A 176 -22.86 -7.32 16.96
CA HIS A 176 -23.55 -6.77 15.79
C HIS A 176 -22.93 -7.32 14.49
N PRO A 177 -22.96 -8.63 14.27
CA PRO A 177 -22.35 -9.24 13.08
C PRO A 177 -23.03 -8.83 11.77
N GLU A 178 -24.28 -8.34 11.85
CA GLU A 178 -25.04 -7.80 10.72
C GLU A 178 -24.46 -6.50 10.15
N GLU A 179 -23.62 -5.80 10.91
CA GLU A 179 -22.92 -4.58 10.46
C GLU A 179 -21.68 -4.93 9.59
N GLY A 180 -21.28 -6.20 9.57
CA GLY A 180 -20.14 -6.68 8.79
C GLY A 180 -18.79 -6.34 9.42
N TYR A 181 -17.75 -6.31 8.57
CA TYR A 181 -16.39 -5.97 9.00
C TYR A 181 -16.18 -4.46 9.07
N GLU A 182 -15.48 -4.02 10.11
CA GLU A 182 -14.92 -2.69 10.20
C GLU A 182 -13.41 -2.74 10.01
N CYS A 183 -12.87 -1.89 9.11
CA CYS A 183 -11.46 -1.82 8.81
C CYS A 183 -10.79 -0.67 9.57
N TYR A 184 -9.67 -0.97 10.19
CA TYR A 184 -8.86 -0.05 10.98
C TYR A 184 -7.50 0.19 10.33
N PRO A 185 -7.06 1.45 10.22
CA PRO A 185 -5.73 1.78 9.71
C PRO A 185 -4.63 1.37 10.69
N SER A 186 -3.45 1.12 10.15
CA SER A 186 -2.22 0.90 10.91
C SER A 186 -1.06 1.61 10.24
N GLU A 187 -0.16 2.17 11.02
CA GLU A 187 1.13 2.69 10.57
C GLU A 187 2.25 1.64 10.81
N GLY A 188 1.89 0.35 10.75
CA GLY A 188 2.79 -0.77 11.01
C GLY A 188 4.02 -0.83 10.11
N GLY A 189 3.94 -0.31 8.88
CA GLY A 189 5.12 -0.18 8.01
C GLY A 189 6.24 0.68 8.59
N HIS A 190 5.91 1.55 9.56
CA HIS A 190 6.88 2.42 10.24
C HIS A 190 7.42 1.85 11.56
N VAL A 191 7.13 0.58 11.91
CA VAL A 191 7.80 -0.09 13.03
C VAL A 191 9.29 -0.30 12.74
N ASP A 192 10.04 -0.66 13.76
CA ASP A 192 11.48 -0.80 13.66
C ASP A 192 11.86 -1.97 12.76
N TYR A 193 12.76 -1.74 11.81
CA TYR A 193 13.42 -2.79 11.07
C TYR A 193 14.32 -3.62 11.99
N THR A 194 14.11 -4.92 12.01
CA THR A 194 14.89 -5.87 12.83
C THR A 194 15.78 -6.72 11.93
N PRO A 195 17.13 -6.55 11.99
CA PRO A 195 18.06 -7.38 11.27
C PRO A 195 17.98 -8.86 11.68
N ARG A 196 18.11 -9.77 10.72
CA ARG A 196 18.01 -11.22 10.89
C ARG A 196 19.35 -11.95 10.59
N SER A 197 20.36 -11.20 10.15
CA SER A 197 21.70 -11.69 9.83
C SER A 197 22.73 -10.60 10.04
N ASP A 198 24.02 -10.97 10.05
CA ASP A 198 25.12 -10.02 10.18
C ASP A 198 25.14 -9.00 9.03
N VAL A 199 24.79 -9.43 7.80
CA VAL A 199 24.70 -8.53 6.64
C VAL A 199 23.58 -7.50 6.84
N GLU A 200 22.44 -7.93 7.35
CA GLU A 200 21.32 -7.04 7.68
C GLU A 200 21.65 -6.11 8.87
N GLY A 201 22.48 -6.55 9.83
CA GLY A 201 23.02 -5.68 10.87
C GLY A 201 23.86 -4.53 10.32
N HIS A 202 24.69 -4.81 9.31
CA HIS A 202 25.42 -3.76 8.59
C HIS A 202 24.49 -2.88 7.74
N LEU A 203 23.45 -3.46 7.11
CA LEU A 203 22.42 -2.71 6.40
C LEU A 203 21.71 -1.70 7.32
N LEU A 204 21.33 -2.12 8.54
CA LEU A 204 20.72 -1.21 9.51
C LEU A 204 21.63 -0.01 9.83
N ASN A 205 22.92 -0.24 10.04
CA ASN A 205 23.87 0.85 10.30
C ASN A 205 24.01 1.79 9.09
N TYR A 206 24.11 1.21 7.89
CA TYR A 206 24.13 1.98 6.65
C TYR A 206 22.86 2.86 6.48
N LEU A 207 21.67 2.31 6.76
CA LEU A 207 20.43 3.06 6.65
C LEU A 207 20.33 4.18 7.70
N LYS A 208 20.81 3.95 8.92
CA LYS A 208 20.90 5.02 9.93
C LYS A 208 21.77 6.18 9.46
N GLU A 209 22.93 5.91 8.90
CA GLU A 209 23.81 6.94 8.32
C GLU A 209 23.14 7.65 7.14
N LYS A 210 22.55 6.89 6.21
CA LYS A 210 21.89 7.43 5.01
C LYS A 210 20.75 8.38 5.34
N PHE A 211 19.96 8.07 6.36
CA PHE A 211 18.77 8.87 6.73
C PHE A 211 18.98 9.79 7.91
N GLY A 212 20.18 9.84 8.48
CA GLY A 212 20.51 10.67 9.65
C GLY A 212 19.76 10.24 10.91
N GLU A 213 19.42 8.96 11.03
CA GLU A 213 18.68 8.40 12.16
C GLU A 213 19.65 7.82 13.19
N SER A 214 19.48 8.19 14.48
CA SER A 214 20.41 7.78 15.53
C SER A 214 20.08 6.43 16.16
N SER A 215 18.79 6.06 16.27
CA SER A 215 18.36 4.90 17.06
C SER A 215 17.75 3.78 16.24
N ARG A 216 16.87 4.09 15.30
CA ARG A 216 16.08 3.10 14.55
C ARG A 216 15.92 3.48 13.08
N VAL A 217 15.47 2.53 12.28
CA VAL A 217 15.04 2.73 10.89
C VAL A 217 13.69 2.04 10.72
N SER A 218 12.72 2.65 10.01
CA SER A 218 11.44 2.01 9.76
C SER A 218 11.57 0.82 8.81
N ASN A 219 10.72 -0.19 9.00
CA ASN A 219 10.68 -1.39 8.17
C ASN A 219 10.45 -1.05 6.68
N GLU A 220 9.65 -0.03 6.38
CA GLU A 220 9.43 0.50 5.03
C GLU A 220 10.72 0.91 4.30
N ARG A 221 11.78 1.31 5.03
CA ARG A 221 13.09 1.64 4.42
C ARG A 221 13.79 0.43 3.80
N VAL A 222 13.27 -0.77 4.08
CA VAL A 222 13.72 -2.05 3.50
C VAL A 222 12.60 -2.69 2.68
N VAL A 223 11.37 -2.72 3.21
CA VAL A 223 10.22 -3.40 2.60
C VAL A 223 9.38 -2.40 1.81
N SER A 224 9.88 -1.98 0.67
CA SER A 224 9.19 -1.14 -0.31
C SER A 224 10.01 -1.07 -1.61
N GLY A 225 9.47 -0.47 -2.67
CA GLY A 225 10.25 -0.22 -3.89
C GLY A 225 11.48 0.64 -3.63
N LYS A 226 11.35 1.71 -2.84
CA LYS A 226 12.49 2.53 -2.39
C LYS A 226 13.39 1.76 -1.44
N GLY A 227 12.83 0.88 -0.62
CA GLY A 227 13.57 -0.01 0.28
C GLY A 227 14.45 -0.98 -0.49
N LEU A 228 13.94 -1.60 -1.54
CA LEU A 228 14.72 -2.50 -2.40
C LEU A 228 15.92 -1.77 -3.04
N ALA A 229 15.74 -0.52 -3.47
CA ALA A 229 16.83 0.31 -3.96
C ALA A 229 17.88 0.59 -2.87
N ASN A 230 17.46 0.87 -1.64
CA ASN A 230 18.37 1.07 -0.51
C ASN A 230 19.22 -0.18 -0.20
N VAL A 231 18.59 -1.36 -0.25
CA VAL A 231 19.28 -2.64 -0.01
C VAL A 231 20.31 -2.89 -1.10
N TYR A 232 19.96 -2.70 -2.36
CA TYR A 232 20.88 -2.86 -3.49
C TYR A 232 22.07 -1.89 -3.40
N GLU A 233 21.81 -0.61 -3.12
CA GLU A 233 22.86 0.40 -2.96
C GLU A 233 23.85 0.03 -1.84
N PHE A 234 23.33 -0.44 -0.71
CA PHE A 234 24.14 -0.94 0.40
C PHE A 234 25.03 -2.13 -0.04
N LEU A 235 24.44 -3.12 -0.71
CA LEU A 235 25.16 -4.30 -1.17
C LEU A 235 26.25 -3.93 -2.19
N GLY A 236 25.97 -3.01 -3.12
CA GLY A 236 26.95 -2.51 -4.08
C GLY A 236 28.15 -1.83 -3.41
N LYS A 237 27.93 -1.07 -2.33
CA LYS A 237 29.02 -0.48 -1.52
C LYS A 237 29.79 -1.53 -0.74
N LYS A 238 29.10 -2.55 -0.22
CA LYS A 238 29.72 -3.62 0.57
C LYS A 238 30.50 -4.61 -0.28
N PHE A 239 30.02 -4.88 -1.50
CA PHE A 239 30.57 -5.87 -2.42
C PHE A 239 30.80 -5.27 -3.82
N PRO A 240 31.69 -4.27 -3.96
CA PRO A 240 31.83 -3.52 -5.21
C PRO A 240 32.29 -4.38 -6.39
N GLY A 241 32.95 -5.52 -6.15
CA GLY A 241 33.35 -6.46 -7.19
C GLY A 241 32.23 -7.33 -7.75
N GLU A 242 31.05 -7.34 -7.13
CA GLU A 242 29.89 -8.14 -7.54
C GLU A 242 28.85 -7.33 -8.35
N THR A 243 29.08 -6.03 -8.51
CA THR A 243 28.18 -5.13 -9.22
C THR A 243 28.35 -5.31 -10.74
N ARG A 244 27.26 -5.60 -11.45
CA ARG A 244 27.25 -5.59 -12.91
C ARG A 244 27.13 -4.16 -13.42
N LYS A 245 28.06 -3.75 -14.27
CA LYS A 245 28.14 -2.37 -14.75
C LYS A 245 26.82 -1.92 -15.44
N GLU A 246 26.27 -2.77 -16.29
CA GLU A 246 25.04 -2.45 -17.03
C GLU A 246 23.86 -2.19 -16.09
N VAL A 247 23.73 -3.00 -15.03
CA VAL A 247 22.67 -2.85 -14.02
C VAL A 247 22.91 -1.61 -13.17
N GLN A 248 24.17 -1.31 -12.85
CA GLN A 248 24.51 -0.11 -12.09
C GLN A 248 24.22 1.17 -12.88
N ASP A 249 24.60 1.21 -14.15
CA ASP A 249 24.35 2.33 -15.05
C ASP A 249 22.82 2.58 -15.19
N GLU A 250 22.03 1.51 -15.35
CA GLU A 250 20.56 1.58 -15.38
C GLU A 250 20.00 2.07 -14.05
N PHE A 251 20.50 1.55 -12.93
CA PHE A 251 20.06 1.95 -11.57
C PHE A 251 20.32 3.43 -11.31
N GLU A 252 21.48 3.96 -11.67
CA GLU A 252 21.83 5.37 -11.48
C GLU A 252 20.97 6.32 -12.32
N MET A 253 20.54 5.90 -13.52
CA MET A 253 19.67 6.68 -14.40
C MET A 253 18.20 6.61 -14.02
N ALA A 254 17.79 5.61 -13.25
CA ALA A 254 16.37 5.28 -13.04
C ALA A 254 15.63 6.19 -12.06
N GLN A 255 16.32 7.10 -11.34
CA GLN A 255 15.71 8.01 -10.35
C GLN A 255 14.73 7.29 -9.40
N ASP A 256 13.46 7.65 -9.40
CA ASP A 256 12.43 7.05 -8.54
C ASP A 256 12.12 5.59 -8.89
N MET A 257 12.58 5.10 -10.05
CA MET A 257 12.34 3.73 -10.52
C MET A 257 13.48 2.75 -10.19
N GLN A 258 14.44 3.14 -9.37
CA GLN A 258 15.59 2.32 -8.97
C GLN A 258 15.20 0.94 -8.43
N GLY A 259 14.18 0.86 -7.57
CA GLY A 259 13.69 -0.42 -7.06
C GLY A 259 13.13 -1.34 -8.15
N ARG A 260 12.52 -0.77 -9.20
CA ARG A 260 12.07 -1.55 -10.37
C ARG A 260 13.25 -2.16 -11.13
N VAL A 261 14.34 -1.40 -11.33
CA VAL A 261 15.55 -1.93 -11.96
C VAL A 261 16.06 -3.15 -11.22
N VAL A 262 16.17 -3.05 -9.89
CA VAL A 262 16.60 -4.18 -9.06
C VAL A 262 15.65 -5.37 -9.18
N GLY A 263 14.33 -5.13 -9.08
CA GLY A 263 13.33 -6.18 -9.20
C GLY A 263 13.35 -6.90 -10.54
N VAL A 264 13.44 -6.17 -11.66
CA VAL A 264 13.50 -6.75 -13.00
C VAL A 264 14.76 -7.61 -13.17
N ASN A 265 15.93 -7.10 -12.73
CA ASN A 265 17.18 -7.83 -12.84
C ASN A 265 17.28 -9.02 -11.86
N ALA A 266 16.58 -8.99 -10.73
CA ALA A 266 16.48 -10.14 -9.81
C ALA A 266 15.60 -11.26 -10.41
N ASN A 267 14.49 -10.89 -11.07
CA ASN A 267 13.53 -11.82 -11.67
C ASN A 267 13.90 -12.30 -13.08
N SER A 268 15.04 -11.88 -13.65
CA SER A 268 15.48 -12.30 -14.98
C SER A 268 15.65 -13.82 -15.01
N LYS A 269 14.92 -14.50 -15.90
CA LYS A 269 14.97 -15.97 -16.02
C LYS A 269 16.25 -16.46 -16.72
N GLU A 270 16.82 -15.63 -17.62
CA GLU A 270 18.00 -16.01 -18.41
C GLU A 270 19.31 -15.66 -17.70
N ASN A 271 19.37 -14.48 -17.08
CA ASN A 271 20.60 -13.98 -16.49
C ASN A 271 20.34 -13.11 -15.26
N PRO A 272 19.86 -13.70 -14.14
CA PRO A 272 19.59 -12.93 -12.92
C PRO A 272 20.88 -12.26 -12.41
N CYS A 273 20.76 -11.00 -11.98
CA CYS A 273 21.88 -10.30 -11.35
C CYS A 273 22.03 -10.77 -9.90
N PRO A 274 23.17 -11.40 -9.50
CA PRO A 274 23.31 -11.96 -8.15
C PRO A 274 23.08 -10.94 -7.05
N LEU A 275 23.58 -9.72 -7.20
CA LEU A 275 23.40 -8.66 -6.21
C LEU A 275 21.95 -8.20 -6.10
N CYS A 276 21.22 -8.17 -7.25
CA CYS A 276 19.77 -7.87 -7.24
C CYS A 276 18.98 -9.00 -6.58
N VAL A 277 19.33 -10.25 -6.83
CA VAL A 277 18.73 -11.42 -6.16
C VAL A 277 18.94 -11.34 -4.66
N GLN A 278 20.16 -11.06 -4.20
CA GLN A 278 20.46 -10.92 -2.78
C GLN A 278 19.69 -9.76 -2.15
N ALA A 279 19.55 -8.62 -2.84
CA ALA A 279 18.75 -7.49 -2.38
C ALA A 279 17.27 -7.88 -2.22
N MET A 280 16.74 -8.62 -3.19
CA MET A 280 15.37 -9.13 -3.16
C MET A 280 15.16 -10.14 -2.02
N GLU A 281 16.10 -11.05 -1.80
CA GLU A 281 16.04 -12.03 -0.70
C GLU A 281 16.00 -11.34 0.67
N ILE A 282 16.82 -10.30 0.89
CA ILE A 282 16.81 -9.52 2.14
C ILE A 282 15.45 -8.82 2.30
N MET A 283 14.97 -8.12 1.27
CA MET A 283 13.68 -7.43 1.31
C MET A 283 12.54 -8.40 1.59
N MET A 284 12.47 -9.54 0.89
CA MET A 284 11.41 -10.53 1.05
C MET A 284 11.48 -11.28 2.38
N SER A 285 12.69 -11.48 2.93
CA SER A 285 12.87 -11.99 4.30
C SER A 285 12.31 -10.99 5.33
N ALA A 286 12.60 -9.69 5.19
CA ALA A 286 12.04 -8.66 6.06
C ALA A 286 10.50 -8.57 5.92
N TYR A 287 9.98 -8.67 4.72
CA TYR A 287 8.53 -8.67 4.43
C TYR A 287 7.82 -9.88 5.06
N GLY A 288 8.38 -11.08 4.91
CA GLY A 288 7.86 -12.28 5.57
C GLY A 288 7.93 -12.19 7.09
N ALA A 289 9.00 -11.58 7.64
CA ALA A 289 9.10 -11.35 9.07
C ALA A 289 7.99 -10.42 9.57
N GLU A 290 7.65 -9.34 8.86
CA GLU A 290 6.56 -8.45 9.23
C GLU A 290 5.19 -9.14 9.09
N ALA A 291 4.96 -9.90 8.01
CA ALA A 291 3.76 -10.72 7.89
C ALA A 291 3.60 -11.66 9.11
N GLY A 292 4.68 -12.29 9.56
CA GLY A 292 4.67 -13.11 10.78
C GLY A 292 4.46 -12.28 12.06
N ASN A 293 4.91 -11.03 12.12
CA ASN A 293 4.62 -10.11 13.22
C ASN A 293 3.13 -9.74 13.25
N CYS A 294 2.51 -9.45 12.10
CA CYS A 294 1.07 -9.23 11.97
C CYS A 294 0.29 -10.48 12.41
N ALA A 295 0.72 -11.67 11.99
CA ALA A 295 0.12 -12.94 12.42
C ALA A 295 0.11 -13.10 13.95
N VAL A 296 1.21 -12.76 14.62
CA VAL A 296 1.31 -12.83 16.09
C VAL A 296 0.50 -11.73 16.78
N LYS A 297 0.48 -10.51 16.22
CA LYS A 297 -0.20 -9.35 16.83
C LYS A 297 -1.72 -9.46 16.75
N PHE A 298 -2.24 -9.89 15.59
CA PHE A 298 -3.69 -9.82 15.28
C PHE A 298 -4.37 -11.19 15.33
N ILE A 299 -3.62 -12.29 15.24
CA ILE A 299 -4.14 -13.67 15.15
C ILE A 299 -5.31 -13.74 14.14
N PRO A 300 -5.05 -13.35 12.87
CA PRO A 300 -6.11 -13.14 11.89
C PRO A 300 -6.67 -14.49 11.37
N SER A 301 -7.57 -15.10 12.16
CA SER A 301 -8.21 -16.38 11.81
C SER A 301 -9.10 -16.27 10.55
N GLY A 302 -9.54 -15.05 10.20
CA GLY A 302 -10.23 -14.74 8.95
C GLY A 302 -9.30 -14.56 7.75
N GLY A 303 -7.98 -14.65 7.94
CA GLY A 303 -6.95 -14.59 6.92
C GLY A 303 -5.98 -13.43 7.05
N LEU A 304 -4.72 -13.71 6.75
CA LEU A 304 -3.66 -12.73 6.56
C LEU A 304 -3.38 -12.61 5.05
N TYR A 305 -3.50 -11.41 4.54
CA TYR A 305 -3.39 -11.12 3.10
C TYR A 305 -2.16 -10.27 2.83
N VAL A 306 -1.27 -10.78 1.97
CA VAL A 306 -0.08 -10.07 1.49
C VAL A 306 -0.42 -9.45 0.15
N SER A 307 -0.54 -8.13 0.10
CA SER A 307 -0.99 -7.35 -1.06
C SER A 307 0.08 -6.38 -1.57
N GLY A 308 -0.34 -5.39 -2.34
CA GLY A 308 0.50 -4.35 -2.91
C GLY A 308 1.27 -4.78 -4.14
N GLY A 309 1.59 -3.81 -5.00
CA GLY A 309 2.12 -4.06 -6.34
C GLY A 309 3.47 -4.80 -6.42
N LEU A 310 4.20 -4.93 -5.30
CA LEU A 310 5.43 -5.73 -5.27
C LEU A 310 5.15 -7.23 -5.09
N THR A 311 4.00 -7.62 -4.53
CA THR A 311 3.65 -9.01 -4.25
C THR A 311 3.50 -9.84 -5.52
N PRO A 312 2.60 -9.51 -6.48
CA PRO A 312 2.47 -10.32 -7.69
C PRO A 312 3.72 -10.27 -8.58
N LYS A 313 4.43 -9.14 -8.61
CA LYS A 313 5.64 -8.95 -9.43
C LYS A 313 6.83 -9.79 -8.95
N ASN A 314 6.85 -10.19 -7.68
CA ASN A 314 7.95 -10.92 -7.07
C ASN A 314 7.49 -12.23 -6.41
N ILE A 315 6.43 -12.83 -6.94
CA ILE A 315 5.76 -13.99 -6.35
C ILE A 315 6.70 -15.19 -6.15
N ASP A 316 7.71 -15.36 -7.01
CA ASP A 316 8.69 -16.45 -6.92
C ASP A 316 9.55 -16.37 -5.63
N PHE A 317 9.71 -15.19 -5.04
CA PHE A 317 10.40 -15.00 -3.75
C PHE A 317 9.49 -15.13 -2.53
N ILE A 318 8.16 -15.25 -2.76
CA ILE A 318 7.13 -15.34 -1.72
C ILE A 318 6.62 -16.77 -1.59
N VAL A 319 6.29 -17.41 -2.71
CA VAL A 319 5.69 -18.75 -2.75
C VAL A 319 6.72 -19.84 -2.48
N GLY A 320 6.25 -20.89 -1.82
CA GLY A 320 7.06 -22.07 -1.53
C GLY A 320 7.69 -22.04 -0.14
N GLU A 321 7.73 -23.21 0.47
CA GLU A 321 8.17 -23.36 1.87
C GLU A 321 9.59 -22.85 2.14
N ASN A 322 10.44 -22.92 1.12
CA ASN A 322 11.85 -22.50 1.18
C ASN A 322 12.09 -21.08 0.71
N SER A 323 11.06 -20.34 0.30
CA SER A 323 11.22 -18.93 -0.08
C SER A 323 11.73 -18.08 1.08
N PRO A 324 12.46 -16.98 0.81
CA PRO A 324 12.93 -16.09 1.87
C PRO A 324 11.78 -15.52 2.70
N PHE A 325 10.64 -15.23 2.06
CA PHE A 325 9.43 -14.76 2.73
C PHE A 325 8.88 -15.81 3.72
N MET A 326 8.62 -17.04 3.25
CA MET A 326 7.98 -18.07 4.08
C MET A 326 8.88 -18.57 5.22
N LYS A 327 10.20 -18.64 5.00
CA LYS A 327 11.15 -18.94 6.08
C LYS A 327 11.06 -17.89 7.19
N ALA A 328 11.05 -16.61 6.83
CA ALA A 328 11.00 -15.52 7.79
C ALA A 328 9.62 -15.39 8.46
N TYR A 329 8.53 -15.64 7.72
CA TYR A 329 7.17 -15.70 8.25
C TYR A 329 7.05 -16.73 9.38
N LYS A 330 7.51 -17.95 9.12
CA LYS A 330 7.42 -19.08 10.06
C LYS A 330 8.37 -18.97 11.25
N ASP A 331 9.43 -18.19 11.14
CA ASP A 331 10.45 -18.04 12.19
C ASP A 331 9.97 -17.14 13.35
N LYS A 332 9.08 -17.69 14.17
CA LYS A 332 8.49 -17.05 15.36
C LYS A 332 8.78 -17.86 16.65
N GLY A 333 9.85 -18.64 16.66
CA GLY A 333 10.28 -19.42 17.81
C GLY A 333 9.15 -20.35 18.28
N ARG A 334 8.80 -20.28 19.58
CA ARG A 334 7.72 -21.12 20.14
C ARG A 334 6.33 -20.87 19.55
N LEU A 335 6.12 -19.75 18.82
CA LEU A 335 4.86 -19.42 18.17
C LEU A 335 4.81 -19.83 16.71
N SER A 336 5.84 -20.52 16.18
CA SER A 336 5.87 -20.96 14.79
C SER A 336 4.69 -21.86 14.42
N SER A 337 4.21 -22.71 15.34
CA SER A 337 3.00 -23.52 15.11
C SER A 337 1.72 -22.70 15.05
N LEU A 338 1.63 -21.62 15.82
CA LEU A 338 0.49 -20.69 15.76
C LEU A 338 0.45 -20.01 14.41
N VAL A 339 1.56 -19.40 13.97
CA VAL A 339 1.56 -18.68 12.68
C VAL A 339 1.34 -19.65 11.50
N ALA A 340 1.77 -20.89 11.61
CA ALA A 340 1.49 -21.94 10.61
C ALA A 340 0.01 -22.35 10.53
N SER A 341 -0.81 -22.05 11.53
CA SER A 341 -2.25 -22.33 11.54
C SER A 341 -3.11 -21.14 11.08
N ILE A 342 -2.50 -20.01 10.72
CA ILE A 342 -3.21 -18.83 10.23
C ILE A 342 -3.36 -18.93 8.71
N PRO A 343 -4.59 -18.76 8.16
CA PRO A 343 -4.78 -18.70 6.71
C PRO A 343 -3.94 -17.57 6.11
N LEU A 344 -3.04 -17.89 5.15
CA LEU A 344 -2.11 -16.94 4.57
C LEU A 344 -2.22 -16.93 3.05
N PHE A 345 -2.39 -15.74 2.49
CA PHE A 345 -2.63 -15.54 1.07
C PHE A 345 -1.71 -14.46 0.49
N ALA A 346 -1.22 -14.68 -0.73
CA ALA A 346 -0.68 -13.62 -1.56
C ALA A 346 -1.74 -13.17 -2.57
N VAL A 347 -2.00 -11.88 -2.64
CA VAL A 347 -2.97 -11.28 -3.55
C VAL A 347 -2.32 -11.06 -4.90
N LYS A 348 -3.00 -11.49 -5.98
CA LYS A 348 -2.52 -11.35 -7.37
C LYS A 348 -2.90 -10.00 -7.99
N VAL A 349 -3.93 -9.36 -7.46
CA VAL A 349 -4.41 -8.05 -7.94
C VAL A 349 -3.51 -6.95 -7.38
N GLU A 350 -3.04 -6.04 -8.24
CA GLU A 350 -2.13 -4.97 -7.82
C GLU A 350 -2.85 -3.89 -7.00
N ASP A 351 -4.08 -3.57 -7.36
CA ASP A 351 -4.87 -2.45 -6.83
C ASP A 351 -6.19 -2.94 -6.23
N LEU A 352 -6.15 -3.41 -4.98
CA LEU A 352 -7.32 -3.88 -4.23
C LEU A 352 -8.27 -2.75 -3.79
N GLY A 353 -7.79 -1.52 -3.75
CA GLY A 353 -8.52 -0.38 -3.23
C GLY A 353 -9.31 0.39 -4.28
N GLU A 354 -9.20 -0.01 -5.52
CA GLU A 354 -9.93 0.52 -6.66
C GLU A 354 -11.19 -0.29 -6.93
#